data_c9d2e9809afe219404f0322c0b59e9a6
#
_entry.id   c9d2e9809afe219404f0322c0b59e9a6
#
_cell.length_a   1.000
_cell.length_b   1.000
_cell.length_c   1.000
_cell.angle_alpha   90.00
_cell.angle_beta   90.00
_cell.angle_gamma   90.00
#
_symmetry.space_group_name_H-M   'P 1'
#
loop_
_entity.id
_entity.type
_entity.pdbx_description
1 polymer ?
#
loop_
_entity_poly.entity_id
_entity_poly.type
_entity_poly.pdbx_seq_one_letter_code
_entity_poly.pdbx_strand_id
1 'polypeptide(L)'
;PDAYHILDYKTNDLSSTTTDTLADHYRPQMLAYALALFQHDPARQVRASLRFTDVGVEERFEWQRSELTDIESELRSMLELVS
;
A
#
# COMPACT_ATOMS: atom_id res chain seq x y z
N PRO A 1 0.17 -18.77 -6.80
CA PRO A 1 0.62 -18.51 -5.43
C PRO A 1 -0.51 -17.99 -4.55
N ASP A 2 -0.44 -18.28 -3.26
CA ASP A 2 -1.43 -17.81 -2.31
C ASP A 2 -1.21 -16.35 -1.89
N ALA A 3 -0.02 -15.84 -2.12
CA ALA A 3 0.33 -14.48 -1.70
C ALA A 3 1.16 -13.78 -2.78
N TYR A 4 0.93 -12.49 -2.91
CA TYR A 4 1.76 -11.61 -3.74
C TYR A 4 2.50 -10.63 -2.85
N HIS A 5 3.73 -10.32 -3.25
CA HIS A 5 4.54 -9.33 -2.55
C HIS A 5 4.91 -8.21 -3.50
N ILE A 6 4.36 -7.03 -3.25
CA ILE A 6 4.68 -5.82 -4.00
C ILE A 6 5.85 -5.14 -3.29
N LEU A 7 6.89 -4.82 -4.06
CA LEU A 7 8.04 -4.12 -3.51
C LEU A 7 8.22 -2.81 -4.28
N ASP A 8 8.13 -1.71 -3.57
CA ASP A 8 8.22 -0.37 -4.15
C ASP A 8 9.34 0.41 -3.46
N TYR A 9 10.25 0.97 -4.25
CA TYR A 9 11.37 1.76 -3.75
C TYR A 9 11.06 3.24 -3.91
N LYS A 10 11.29 4.00 -2.85
CA LYS A 10 11.07 5.45 -2.84
C LYS A 10 12.35 6.17 -2.44
N THR A 11 12.67 7.24 -3.15
CA THR A 11 13.83 8.08 -2.88
C THR A 11 13.36 9.45 -2.43
N ASN A 12 12.83 9.52 -1.21
CA ASN A 12 12.30 10.76 -0.66
C ASN A 12 13.31 11.39 0.30
N ASP A 13 13.38 12.72 0.28
CA ASP A 13 14.12 13.47 1.29
C ASP A 13 13.30 13.48 2.58
N LEU A 14 13.84 12.88 3.63
CA LEU A 14 13.17 12.78 4.92
C LEU A 14 13.63 13.85 5.91
N SER A 15 14.32 14.89 5.44
CA SER A 15 14.82 15.95 6.32
C SER A 15 13.70 16.74 7.02
N SER A 16 12.52 16.80 6.42
CA SER A 16 11.39 17.59 6.93
C SER A 16 10.15 16.75 7.23
N THR A 17 10.22 15.42 7.17
CA THR A 17 9.07 14.55 7.41
C THR A 17 9.53 13.19 7.94
N THR A 18 8.58 12.36 8.36
CA THR A 18 8.86 11.03 8.89
C THR A 18 8.45 9.95 7.89
N THR A 19 8.97 8.72 8.07
CA THR A 19 8.56 7.58 7.24
C THR A 19 7.09 7.25 7.45
N ASP A 20 6.56 7.43 8.66
CA ASP A 20 5.14 7.19 8.95
C ASP A 20 4.25 8.13 8.13
N THR A 21 4.61 9.41 8.06
CA THR A 21 3.87 10.38 7.26
C THR A 21 3.90 10.03 5.78
N LEU A 22 5.07 9.59 5.28
CA LEU A 22 5.20 9.18 3.89
C LEU A 22 4.46 7.88 3.62
N ALA A 23 4.44 6.94 4.56
CA ALA A 23 3.67 5.70 4.42
C ALA A 23 2.18 6.02 4.25
N ASP A 24 1.64 6.95 5.06
CA ASP A 24 0.26 7.39 4.92
C ASP A 24 0.00 8.05 3.57
N HIS A 25 0.96 8.82 3.07
CA HIS A 25 0.86 9.47 1.76
C HIS A 25 0.77 8.44 0.63
N TYR A 26 1.53 7.34 0.72
CA TYR A 26 1.55 6.30 -0.32
C TYR A 26 0.50 5.21 -0.12
N ARG A 27 -0.23 5.22 1.01
CA ARG A 27 -1.23 4.20 1.31
C ARG A 27 -2.29 4.04 0.21
N PRO A 28 -2.83 5.11 -0.40
CA PRO A 28 -3.79 4.94 -1.50
C PRO A 28 -3.22 4.15 -2.68
N GLN A 29 -1.95 4.37 -3.01
CA GLN A 29 -1.29 3.62 -4.08
C GLN A 29 -1.17 2.14 -3.74
N MET A 30 -0.80 1.82 -2.50
CA MET A 30 -0.68 0.44 -2.04
C MET A 30 -2.04 -0.26 -2.02
N LEU A 31 -3.09 0.43 -1.56
CA LEU A 31 -4.46 -0.08 -1.58
C LEU A 31 -4.92 -0.38 -3.02
N ALA A 32 -4.62 0.52 -3.95
CA ALA A 32 -4.98 0.32 -5.34
C ALA A 32 -4.28 -0.90 -5.95
N TYR A 33 -3.01 -1.11 -5.63
CA TYR A 33 -2.28 -2.29 -6.07
C TYR A 33 -2.89 -3.57 -5.49
N ALA A 34 -3.20 -3.58 -4.19
CA ALA A 34 -3.80 -4.74 -3.54
C ALA A 34 -5.16 -5.06 -4.16
N LEU A 35 -5.99 -4.04 -4.38
CA LEU A 35 -7.29 -4.20 -4.99
C LEU A 35 -7.18 -4.81 -6.39
N ALA A 36 -6.28 -4.29 -7.22
CA ALA A 36 -6.08 -4.79 -8.57
C ALA A 36 -5.66 -6.27 -8.56
N LEU A 37 -4.74 -6.64 -7.68
CA LEU A 37 -4.28 -8.01 -7.58
C LEU A 37 -5.39 -8.95 -7.13
N PHE A 38 -6.17 -8.55 -6.11
CA PHE A 38 -7.28 -9.37 -5.63
C PHE A 38 -8.38 -9.52 -6.67
N GLN A 39 -8.58 -8.54 -7.54
CA GLN A 39 -9.60 -8.60 -8.59
C GLN A 39 -9.17 -9.46 -9.78
N HIS A 40 -7.87 -9.53 -10.07
CA HIS A 40 -7.36 -10.21 -11.25
C HIS A 40 -6.78 -11.59 -10.97
N ASP A 41 -6.51 -11.91 -9.72
CA ASP A 41 -5.87 -13.16 -9.33
C ASP A 41 -6.55 -13.77 -8.11
N PRO A 42 -6.51 -15.12 -7.97
CA PRO A 42 -7.11 -15.78 -6.81
C PRO A 42 -6.24 -15.75 -5.56
N ALA A 43 -5.27 -14.84 -5.48
CA ALA A 43 -4.42 -14.72 -4.29
C ALA A 43 -5.24 -14.49 -3.03
N ARG A 44 -4.79 -15.08 -1.92
CA ARG A 44 -5.44 -14.95 -0.62
C ARG A 44 -4.89 -13.78 0.19
N GLN A 45 -3.68 -13.33 -0.16
CA GLN A 45 -2.97 -12.32 0.61
C GLN A 45 -2.15 -11.45 -0.32
N VAL A 46 -2.10 -10.16 -0.03
CA VAL A 46 -1.19 -9.23 -0.68
C VAL A 46 -0.35 -8.56 0.40
N ARG A 47 0.95 -8.58 0.22
CA ARG A 47 1.92 -7.85 1.05
C ARG A 47 2.53 -6.77 0.19
N ALA A 48 2.70 -5.60 0.76
CA ALA A 48 3.35 -4.49 0.07
C ALA A 48 4.42 -3.89 0.98
N SER A 49 5.58 -3.63 0.42
CA SER A 49 6.69 -3.02 1.15
C SER A 49 7.10 -1.74 0.44
N LEU A 50 7.15 -0.64 1.20
CA LEU A 50 7.73 0.61 0.75
C LEU A 50 9.13 0.72 1.35
N ARG A 51 10.16 0.77 0.50
CA ARG A 51 11.53 0.93 0.95
C ARG A 51 12.02 2.33 0.64
N PHE A 52 12.37 3.06 1.69
CA PHE A 52 12.92 4.40 1.58
C PHE A 52 14.44 4.27 1.52
N THR A 53 14.97 4.31 0.29
CA THR A 53 16.37 3.95 0.03
C THR A 53 17.37 4.89 0.69
N ASP A 54 17.00 6.16 0.88
CA ASP A 54 17.91 7.15 1.47
C ASP A 54 18.22 6.90 2.94
N VAL A 55 17.30 6.24 3.66
CA VAL A 55 17.45 6.00 5.10
C VAL A 55 17.44 4.52 5.47
N GLY A 56 17.23 3.63 4.51
CA GLY A 56 17.22 2.20 4.75
C GLY A 56 16.03 1.71 5.59
N VAL A 57 14.92 2.43 5.59
CA VAL A 57 13.72 2.08 6.35
C VAL A 57 12.69 1.44 5.42
N GLU A 58 11.97 0.44 5.94
CA GLU A 58 10.91 -0.23 5.20
C GLU A 58 9.61 -0.14 5.99
N GLU A 59 8.54 0.26 5.30
CA GLU A 59 7.18 0.24 5.82
C GLU A 59 6.41 -0.87 5.12
N ARG A 60 5.69 -1.70 5.88
CA ARG A 60 5.01 -2.87 5.36
C ARG A 60 3.50 -2.75 5.52
N PHE A 61 2.81 -3.23 4.49
CA PHE A 61 1.35 -3.35 4.48
C PHE A 61 0.99 -4.80 4.16
N GLU A 62 -0.09 -5.28 4.75
CA GLU A 62 -0.55 -6.63 4.50
C GLU A 62 -2.07 -6.68 4.52
N TRP A 63 -2.65 -7.31 3.51
CA TRP A 63 -4.09 -7.47 3.41
C TRP A 63 -4.43 -8.91 3.04
N GLN A 64 -5.53 -9.41 3.61
CA GLN A 64 -6.12 -10.69 3.26
C GLN A 64 -7.25 -10.47 2.26
N ARG A 65 -7.54 -11.48 1.44
CA ARG A 65 -8.66 -11.38 0.49
C ARG A 65 -9.99 -11.11 1.20
N SER A 66 -10.15 -11.61 2.41
CA SER A 66 -11.36 -11.35 3.21
C SER A 66 -11.57 -9.87 3.53
N GLU A 67 -10.53 -9.04 3.37
CA GLU A 67 -10.60 -7.60 3.61
C GLU A 67 -10.91 -6.79 2.35
N LEU A 68 -11.22 -7.46 1.24
CA LEU A 68 -11.40 -6.80 -0.06
C LEU A 68 -12.45 -5.69 0.00
N THR A 69 -13.59 -5.94 0.66
CA THR A 69 -14.64 -4.94 0.81
C THR A 69 -14.15 -3.73 1.61
N ASP A 70 -13.36 -3.98 2.64
CA ASP A 70 -12.78 -2.90 3.47
C ASP A 70 -11.77 -2.08 2.67
N ILE A 71 -10.95 -2.73 1.84
CA ILE A 71 -9.99 -2.06 0.97
C ILE A 71 -10.72 -1.14 -0.01
N GLU A 72 -11.77 -1.64 -0.65
CA GLU A 72 -12.58 -0.85 -1.59
C GLU A 72 -13.21 0.35 -0.89
N SER A 73 -13.75 0.15 0.31
CA SER A 73 -14.39 1.20 1.07
C SER A 73 -13.39 2.29 1.49
N GLU A 74 -12.22 1.88 1.97
CA GLU A 74 -11.19 2.82 2.38
C GLU A 74 -10.69 3.65 1.20
N LEU A 75 -10.43 3.01 0.07
CA LEU A 75 -9.96 3.71 -1.13
C LEU A 75 -11.00 4.67 -1.66
N ARG A 76 -12.27 4.26 -1.66
CA ARG A 76 -13.37 5.12 -2.08
C ARG A 76 -13.49 6.35 -1.20
N SER A 77 -13.36 6.19 0.12
CA SER A 77 -13.39 7.31 1.06
C SER A 77 -12.26 8.31 0.80
N MET A 78 -11.07 7.80 0.49
CA MET A 78 -9.94 8.67 0.16
C MET A 78 -10.19 9.47 -1.12
N LEU A 79 -10.78 8.84 -2.13
CA LEU A 79 -11.11 9.52 -3.39
C LEU A 79 -12.21 10.57 -3.21
N GLU A 80 -13.17 10.32 -2.35
CA GLU A 80 -14.23 11.27 -2.05
C GLU A 80 -13.71 12.52 -1.34
N LEU A 81 -12.66 12.38 -0.54
CA LEU A 81 -12.06 13.52 0.15
C LEU A 81 -11.35 14.49 -0.78
N VAL A 82 -10.91 14.05 -1.95
CA VAL A 82 -10.18 14.89 -2.90
C VAL A 82 -11.03 15.34 -4.09
N SER A 83 -12.29 14.92 -4.14
CA SER A 83 -13.18 15.29 -5.23
C SER A 83 -14.04 16.55 -4.91
#